data_3767567fcfcf762e312c14381bc982c5
#
_entry.id   3767567fcfcf762e312c14381bc982c5
#
_cell.length_a   1.000
_cell.length_b   1.000
_cell.length_c   1.000
_cell.angle_alpha   90.00
_cell.angle_beta   90.00
_cell.angle_gamma   90.00
#
_symmetry.space_group_name_H-M   'P 1'
#
loop_
_entity.id
_entity.type
_entity.pdbx_description
1 polymer ?
#
loop_
_entity_poly.entity_id
_entity_poly.type
_entity_poly.pdbx_seq_one_letter_code
_entity_poly.pdbx_strand_id
1 'polypeptide(L)'
;MKTLLLLRHAKASRDDPELDDRDRPLKPRGKEDAKRLGRRLRVAGVVPTLIVSSTALRARKTASKVAKHMNYARAIELNPRLYLSSPNDHVEVVRSVSDAEDRVMIVGHNPGLSQFLSELADIEAELATCDLAQIELPFNHWAELGKSACAKLIQVWHAGDRD
;
A
#
# COMPACT_ATOMS: atom_id res chain seq x y z
N MET A 1 -6.00 -13.88 12.80
CA MET A 1 -4.94 -13.46 11.84
C MET A 1 -5.29 -12.13 11.22
N LYS A 2 -4.29 -11.33 10.94
CA LYS A 2 -4.44 -10.06 10.23
C LYS A 2 -3.82 -10.15 8.85
N THR A 3 -4.36 -9.42 7.89
CA THR A 3 -3.80 -9.29 6.55
C THR A 3 -3.35 -7.85 6.32
N LEU A 4 -2.12 -7.69 5.87
CA LEU A 4 -1.55 -6.39 5.52
C LEU A 4 -1.28 -6.35 4.00
N LEU A 5 -1.76 -5.29 3.35
CA LEU A 5 -1.54 -5.04 1.92
C LEU A 5 -0.67 -3.80 1.80
N LEU A 6 0.52 -3.97 1.21
CA LEU A 6 1.47 -2.87 1.00
C LEU A 6 1.49 -2.49 -0.47
N LEU A 7 0.98 -1.32 -0.79
CA LEU A 7 0.86 -0.83 -2.16
C LEU A 7 1.80 0.35 -2.38
N ARG A 8 2.74 0.22 -3.29
CA ARG A 8 3.52 1.36 -3.78
C ARG A 8 2.67 2.15 -4.77
N HIS A 9 2.69 3.48 -4.67
CA HIS A 9 1.95 4.34 -5.60
C HIS A 9 2.25 3.99 -7.06
N ALA A 10 1.30 4.25 -7.95
CA ALA A 10 1.42 4.01 -9.38
C ALA A 10 2.37 5.02 -10.05
N LYS A 11 2.69 4.79 -11.31
CA LYS A 11 3.63 5.61 -12.08
C LYS A 11 3.25 7.09 -12.05
N ALA A 12 4.15 7.93 -11.56
CA ALA A 12 3.95 9.36 -11.41
C ALA A 12 4.79 10.17 -12.41
N SER A 13 4.30 11.35 -12.76
CA SER A 13 4.95 12.27 -13.70
C SER A 13 6.08 13.05 -13.03
N ARG A 14 7.14 13.32 -13.80
CA ARG A 14 8.20 14.29 -13.48
C ARG A 14 8.28 15.37 -14.56
N ASP A 15 7.23 15.53 -15.37
CA ASP A 15 7.25 16.39 -16.55
C ASP A 15 7.25 17.88 -16.19
N ASP A 16 6.72 18.25 -15.02
CA ASP A 16 6.73 19.63 -14.54
C ASP A 16 7.77 19.79 -13.41
N PRO A 17 8.95 20.37 -13.70
CA PRO A 17 10.00 20.52 -12.69
C PRO A 17 9.71 21.58 -11.62
N GLU A 18 8.67 22.40 -11.82
CA GLU A 18 8.29 23.44 -10.86
C GLU A 18 7.34 22.93 -9.77
N LEU A 19 6.76 21.75 -9.96
CA LEU A 19 5.91 21.13 -8.94
C LEU A 19 6.75 20.60 -7.78
N ASP A 20 6.27 20.83 -6.57
CA ASP A 20 6.78 20.16 -5.38
C ASP A 20 6.58 18.65 -5.55
N ASP A 21 7.48 17.85 -4.99
CA ASP A 21 7.39 16.39 -5.06
C ASP A 21 6.02 15.87 -4.61
N ARG A 22 5.44 16.46 -3.57
CA ARG A 22 4.13 16.07 -3.04
C ARG A 22 2.98 16.24 -4.03
N ASP A 23 3.13 17.16 -4.98
CA ASP A 23 2.07 17.54 -5.93
C ASP A 23 2.23 16.87 -7.29
N ARG A 24 3.20 15.99 -7.46
CA ARG A 24 3.42 15.25 -8.70
C ARG A 24 2.22 14.32 -8.99
N PRO A 25 1.56 14.47 -10.17
CA PRO A 25 0.41 13.65 -10.53
C PRO A 25 0.81 12.28 -11.08
N LEU A 26 -0.17 11.40 -11.22
CA LEU A 26 0.02 10.13 -11.92
C LEU A 26 0.13 10.36 -13.43
N LYS A 27 0.97 9.56 -14.08
CA LYS A 27 0.95 9.40 -15.53
C LYS A 27 -0.29 8.63 -15.97
N PRO A 28 -0.71 8.75 -17.26
CA PRO A 28 -1.83 7.96 -17.79
C PRO A 28 -1.68 6.46 -17.54
N ARG A 29 -0.47 5.91 -17.72
CA ARG A 29 -0.17 4.51 -17.41
C ARG A 29 -0.40 4.18 -15.93
N GLY A 30 0.00 5.06 -15.03
CA GLY A 30 -0.21 4.87 -13.59
C GLY A 30 -1.69 4.81 -13.24
N LYS A 31 -2.50 5.65 -13.86
CA LYS A 31 -3.96 5.64 -13.69
C LYS A 31 -4.56 4.30 -14.13
N GLU A 32 -4.13 3.78 -15.28
CA GLU A 32 -4.61 2.49 -15.79
C GLU A 32 -4.16 1.33 -14.93
N ASP A 33 -2.91 1.32 -14.47
CA ASP A 33 -2.39 0.28 -13.59
C ASP A 33 -3.20 0.22 -12.27
N ALA A 34 -3.51 1.38 -11.69
CA ALA A 34 -4.31 1.45 -10.46
C ALA A 34 -5.74 0.91 -10.66
N LYS A 35 -6.37 1.27 -11.77
CA LYS A 35 -7.71 0.75 -12.11
C LYS A 35 -7.70 -0.77 -12.27
N ARG A 36 -6.71 -1.28 -12.99
CA ARG A 36 -6.57 -2.71 -13.24
C ARG A 36 -6.34 -3.48 -11.93
N LEU A 37 -5.45 -2.98 -11.09
CA LEU A 37 -5.21 -3.58 -9.78
C LEU A 37 -6.49 -3.65 -8.95
N GLY A 38 -7.25 -2.57 -8.91
CA GLY A 38 -8.52 -2.53 -8.18
C GLY A 38 -9.48 -3.63 -8.64
N ARG A 39 -9.65 -3.78 -9.96
CA ARG A 39 -10.50 -4.83 -10.54
C ARG A 39 -10.01 -6.23 -10.19
N ARG A 40 -8.72 -6.47 -10.29
CA ARG A 40 -8.12 -7.77 -9.95
C ARG A 40 -8.32 -8.13 -8.49
N LEU A 41 -8.12 -7.19 -7.59
CA LEU A 41 -8.32 -7.41 -6.15
C LEU A 41 -9.79 -7.71 -5.84
N ARG A 42 -10.71 -7.02 -6.50
CA ARG A 42 -12.14 -7.28 -6.34
C ARG A 42 -12.50 -8.70 -6.78
N VAL A 43 -12.06 -9.12 -7.95
CA VAL A 43 -12.34 -10.47 -8.49
C VAL A 43 -11.75 -11.55 -7.57
N ALA A 44 -10.58 -11.30 -7.01
CA ALA A 44 -9.93 -12.24 -6.09
C ALA A 44 -10.49 -12.22 -4.66
N GLY A 45 -11.38 -11.27 -4.34
CA GLY A 45 -11.91 -11.13 -2.99
C GLY A 45 -10.92 -10.56 -1.99
N VAL A 46 -9.88 -9.87 -2.46
CA VAL A 46 -8.84 -9.27 -1.61
C VAL A 46 -9.14 -7.78 -1.41
N VAL A 47 -10.26 -7.50 -0.74
CA VAL A 47 -10.69 -6.13 -0.47
C VAL A 47 -10.36 -5.76 0.98
N PRO A 48 -9.62 -4.67 1.23
CA PRO A 48 -9.33 -4.26 2.61
C PRO A 48 -10.56 -3.72 3.33
N THR A 49 -10.52 -3.74 4.64
CA THR A 49 -11.51 -3.08 5.49
C THR A 49 -11.13 -1.62 5.76
N LEU A 50 -9.84 -1.31 5.66
CA LEU A 50 -9.31 0.05 5.83
C LEU A 50 -8.19 0.31 4.83
N ILE A 51 -8.18 1.51 4.23
CA ILE A 51 -7.08 2.02 3.42
C ILE A 51 -6.49 3.25 4.10
N VAL A 52 -5.17 3.23 4.35
CA VAL A 52 -4.41 4.36 4.87
C VAL A 52 -3.37 4.77 3.81
N SER A 53 -3.39 6.01 3.38
CA SER A 53 -2.53 6.52 2.31
C SER A 53 -1.62 7.64 2.78
N SER A 54 -0.43 7.69 2.18
CA SER A 54 0.41 8.88 2.21
C SER A 54 -0.36 10.10 1.70
N THR A 55 0.03 11.27 2.17
CA THR A 55 -0.56 12.54 1.76
C THR A 55 -0.09 13.05 0.40
N ALA A 56 0.94 12.47 -0.20
CA ALA A 56 1.39 12.83 -1.54
C ALA A 56 0.31 12.55 -2.58
N LEU A 57 0.16 13.46 -3.55
CA LEU A 57 -0.90 13.37 -4.57
C LEU A 57 -0.88 12.03 -5.31
N ARG A 58 0.30 11.55 -5.73
CA ARG A 58 0.44 10.27 -6.44
C ARG A 58 -0.05 9.07 -5.63
N ALA A 59 0.16 9.08 -4.31
CA ALA A 59 -0.34 8.03 -3.42
C ALA A 59 -1.85 8.12 -3.21
N ARG A 60 -2.37 9.33 -2.95
CA ARG A 60 -3.80 9.55 -2.79
C ARG A 60 -4.59 9.17 -4.04
N LYS A 61 -4.08 9.52 -5.23
CA LYS A 61 -4.74 9.19 -6.49
C LYS A 61 -4.67 7.70 -6.79
N THR A 62 -3.57 7.04 -6.47
CA THR A 62 -3.48 5.57 -6.56
C THR A 62 -4.53 4.92 -5.66
N ALA A 63 -4.57 5.31 -4.40
CA ALA A 63 -5.53 4.78 -3.43
C ALA A 63 -6.98 4.99 -3.88
N SER A 64 -7.33 6.18 -4.35
CA SER A 64 -8.68 6.52 -4.84
C SER A 64 -9.09 5.66 -6.02
N LYS A 65 -8.21 5.46 -7.00
CA LYS A 65 -8.51 4.66 -8.20
C LYS A 65 -8.64 3.18 -7.90
N VAL A 66 -7.72 2.65 -7.09
CA VAL A 66 -7.80 1.25 -6.64
C VAL A 66 -9.10 1.05 -5.86
N ALA A 67 -9.42 1.92 -4.91
CA ALA A 67 -10.62 1.84 -4.09
C ALA A 67 -11.90 1.85 -4.95
N LYS A 68 -11.98 2.76 -5.89
CA LYS A 68 -13.14 2.87 -6.80
C LYS A 68 -13.37 1.58 -7.59
N HIS A 69 -12.32 1.04 -8.19
CA HIS A 69 -12.41 -0.16 -9.04
C HIS A 69 -12.49 -1.46 -8.25
N MET A 70 -12.20 -1.40 -6.97
CA MET A 70 -12.33 -2.50 -6.02
C MET A 70 -13.70 -2.51 -5.32
N ASN A 71 -14.51 -1.48 -5.52
CA ASN A 71 -15.77 -1.24 -4.81
C ASN A 71 -15.59 -1.07 -3.29
N TYR A 72 -14.49 -0.44 -2.89
CA TYR A 72 -14.26 -0.06 -1.51
C TYR A 72 -15.13 1.16 -1.17
N ALA A 73 -16.01 1.03 -0.19
CA ALA A 73 -17.07 2.01 0.09
C ALA A 73 -16.73 3.00 1.23
N ARG A 74 -15.65 2.75 1.97
CA ARG A 74 -15.28 3.59 3.12
C ARG A 74 -14.37 4.74 2.70
N ALA A 75 -14.21 5.73 3.56
CA ALA A 75 -13.26 6.81 3.36
C ALA A 75 -11.82 6.30 3.44
N ILE A 76 -10.93 6.88 2.65
CA ILE A 76 -9.49 6.62 2.71
C ILE A 76 -8.91 7.55 3.77
N GLU A 77 -8.20 6.99 4.75
CA GLU A 77 -7.49 7.77 5.74
C GLU A 77 -6.16 8.26 5.17
N LEU A 78 -5.82 9.52 5.41
CA LEU A 78 -4.55 10.11 5.03
C LEU A 78 -3.64 10.18 6.27
N ASN A 79 -2.39 9.75 6.12
CA ASN A 79 -1.41 9.81 7.21
C ASN A 79 -0.08 10.37 6.69
N PRO A 80 0.33 11.57 7.16
CA PRO A 80 1.57 12.21 6.70
C PRO A 80 2.83 11.43 7.07
N ARG A 81 2.78 10.54 8.06
CA ARG A 81 3.91 9.68 8.41
C ARG A 81 4.31 8.72 7.30
N LEU A 82 3.41 8.45 6.36
CA LEU A 82 3.69 7.57 5.21
C LEU A 82 4.44 8.29 4.08
N TYR A 83 4.59 9.60 4.16
CA TYR A 83 5.36 10.38 3.20
C TYR A 83 6.82 10.50 3.67
N LEU A 84 7.79 10.14 2.81
CA LEU A 84 9.23 10.10 3.12
C LEU A 84 9.54 9.25 4.38
N SER A 85 8.85 8.12 4.49
CA SER A 85 8.85 7.32 5.71
C SER A 85 9.96 6.27 5.75
N SER A 86 10.46 6.02 6.96
CA SER A 86 11.33 4.89 7.28
C SER A 86 10.50 3.61 7.50
N PRO A 87 11.12 2.42 7.55
CA PRO A 87 10.41 1.21 7.96
C PRO A 87 9.72 1.36 9.31
N ASN A 88 10.35 2.04 10.27
CA ASN A 88 9.76 2.25 11.60
C ASN A 88 8.50 3.10 11.56
N ASP A 89 8.42 4.09 10.68
CA ASP A 89 7.20 4.89 10.50
C ASP A 89 6.04 4.00 10.05
N HIS A 90 6.28 3.04 9.17
CA HIS A 90 5.26 2.08 8.73
C HIS A 90 4.81 1.20 9.89
N VAL A 91 5.75 0.71 10.71
CA VAL A 91 5.44 -0.07 11.92
C VAL A 91 4.49 0.72 12.83
N GLU A 92 4.82 1.97 13.12
CA GLU A 92 4.01 2.82 14.01
C GLU A 92 2.61 3.07 13.44
N VAL A 93 2.49 3.34 12.15
CA VAL A 93 1.18 3.53 11.50
C VAL A 93 0.33 2.27 11.62
N VAL A 94 0.88 1.10 11.29
CA VAL A 94 0.16 -0.17 11.34
C VAL A 94 -0.23 -0.52 12.78
N ARG A 95 0.66 -0.33 13.74
CA ARG A 95 0.38 -0.62 15.16
C ARG A 95 -0.76 0.21 15.72
N SER A 96 -1.02 1.39 15.16
CA SER A 96 -2.08 2.29 15.62
C SER A 96 -3.47 1.96 15.07
N VAL A 97 -3.58 1.01 14.14
CA VAL A 97 -4.85 0.62 13.54
C VAL A 97 -5.74 -0.12 14.56
N SER A 98 -7.03 0.15 14.52
CA SER A 98 -8.01 -0.55 15.35
C SER A 98 -8.03 -2.06 15.06
N ASP A 99 -8.10 -2.88 16.09
CA ASP A 99 -8.20 -4.34 15.95
C ASP A 99 -9.52 -4.80 15.34
N ALA A 100 -10.50 -3.91 15.20
CA ALA A 100 -11.72 -4.18 14.44
C ALA A 100 -11.44 -4.34 12.94
N GLU A 101 -10.29 -3.83 12.45
CA GLU A 101 -9.89 -3.96 11.05
C GLU A 101 -9.06 -5.23 10.86
N ASP A 102 -9.53 -6.14 10.02
CA ASP A 102 -8.85 -7.43 9.79
C ASP A 102 -7.93 -7.41 8.58
N ARG A 103 -8.17 -6.51 7.63
CA ARG A 103 -7.34 -6.37 6.42
C ARG A 103 -7.12 -4.89 6.12
N VAL A 104 -5.86 -4.47 6.22
CA VAL A 104 -5.48 -3.06 6.07
C VAL A 104 -4.56 -2.91 4.86
N MET A 105 -4.84 -1.90 4.03
CA MET A 105 -3.98 -1.51 2.92
C MET A 105 -3.26 -0.22 3.27
N ILE A 106 -1.93 -0.23 3.12
CA ILE A 106 -1.07 0.95 3.25
C ILE A 106 -0.62 1.35 1.84
N VAL A 107 -0.81 2.62 1.48
CA VAL A 107 -0.34 3.15 0.20
C VAL A 107 0.78 4.15 0.45
N GLY A 108 1.95 3.85 -0.07
CA GLY A 108 3.15 4.63 0.24
C GLY A 108 4.22 4.62 -0.85
N HIS A 109 5.45 4.78 -0.41
CA HIS A 109 6.60 5.11 -1.26
C HIS A 109 7.81 4.24 -0.95
N ASN A 110 8.67 4.03 -1.97
CA ASN A 110 10.01 3.50 -1.78
C ASN A 110 11.00 4.64 -1.47
N PRO A 111 12.13 4.32 -0.81
CA PRO A 111 12.58 2.97 -0.44
C PRO A 111 11.91 2.40 0.84
N GLY A 112 11.27 3.24 1.64
CA GLY A 112 10.76 2.84 2.96
C GLY A 112 9.81 1.66 2.93
N LEU A 113 8.91 1.62 1.94
CA LEU A 113 7.90 0.56 1.84
C LEU A 113 8.52 -0.80 1.53
N SER A 114 9.47 -0.85 0.58
CA SER A 114 10.18 -2.10 0.25
C SER A 114 11.07 -2.57 1.38
N GLN A 115 11.71 -1.64 2.09
CA GLN A 115 12.50 -1.96 3.29
C GLN A 115 11.63 -2.54 4.39
N PHE A 116 10.46 -1.95 4.62
CA PHE A 116 9.49 -2.46 5.58
C PHE A 116 9.05 -3.89 5.25
N LEU A 117 8.69 -4.14 3.99
CA LEU A 117 8.34 -5.48 3.53
C LEU A 117 9.48 -6.47 3.76
N SER A 118 10.69 -6.09 3.41
CA SER A 118 11.88 -6.95 3.54
C SER A 118 12.13 -7.33 5.00
N GLU A 119 11.98 -6.40 5.92
CA GLU A 119 12.14 -6.65 7.35
C GLU A 119 11.01 -7.52 7.92
N LEU A 120 9.76 -7.26 7.50
CA LEU A 120 8.60 -8.03 7.99
C LEU A 120 8.65 -9.49 7.62
N ALA A 121 9.00 -9.78 6.38
CA ALA A 121 8.94 -11.15 5.82
C ALA A 121 10.31 -11.84 5.80
N ASP A 122 11.36 -11.17 6.27
CA ASP A 122 12.76 -11.66 6.25
C ASP A 122 13.18 -12.11 4.86
N ILE A 123 12.99 -11.24 3.88
CA ILE A 123 13.31 -11.48 2.47
C ILE A 123 13.96 -10.22 1.87
N GLU A 124 14.62 -10.37 0.72
CA GLU A 124 14.95 -9.24 -0.13
C GLU A 124 13.77 -8.97 -1.07
N ALA A 125 13.15 -7.80 -0.95
CA ALA A 125 12.02 -7.43 -1.77
C ALA A 125 12.13 -5.99 -2.25
N GLU A 126 11.76 -5.78 -3.51
CA GLU A 126 11.67 -4.48 -4.15
C GLU A 126 10.32 -4.36 -4.85
N LEU A 127 9.49 -3.41 -4.40
CA LEU A 127 8.21 -3.15 -5.03
C LEU A 127 8.38 -2.15 -6.17
N ALA A 128 7.95 -2.51 -7.36
CA ALA A 128 7.82 -1.57 -8.47
C ALA A 128 6.58 -0.68 -8.28
N THR A 129 6.44 0.37 -9.08
CA THR A 129 5.25 1.22 -9.02
C THR A 129 3.98 0.39 -9.24
N CYS A 130 2.98 0.62 -8.40
CA CYS A 130 1.70 -0.11 -8.38
C CYS A 130 1.80 -1.61 -8.07
N ASP A 131 2.93 -2.06 -7.53
CA ASP A 131 3.02 -3.41 -6.95
C ASP A 131 2.37 -3.42 -5.58
N LEU A 132 1.66 -4.50 -5.29
CA LEU A 132 1.04 -4.73 -3.99
C LEU A 132 1.52 -6.04 -3.39
N ALA A 133 2.08 -5.98 -2.19
CA ALA A 133 2.45 -7.16 -1.42
C ALA A 133 1.30 -7.55 -0.48
N GLN A 134 0.89 -8.80 -0.54
CA GLN A 134 -0.12 -9.37 0.34
C GLN A 134 0.55 -10.21 1.41
N ILE A 135 0.36 -9.84 2.67
CA ILE A 135 1.07 -10.39 3.82
C ILE A 135 0.07 -10.90 4.85
N GLU A 136 0.31 -12.09 5.36
CA GLU A 136 -0.40 -12.63 6.53
C GLU A 136 0.43 -12.42 7.79
N LEU A 137 -0.26 -11.96 8.86
CA LEU A 137 0.31 -11.76 10.18
C LEU A 137 -0.35 -12.74 11.17
N PRO A 138 0.43 -13.50 11.96
CA PRO A 138 -0.10 -14.60 12.79
C PRO A 138 -0.68 -14.14 14.12
N PHE A 139 -1.16 -12.91 14.22
CA PHE A 139 -1.72 -12.34 15.42
C PHE A 139 -3.04 -11.63 15.15
N ASN A 140 -3.77 -11.30 16.22
CA ASN A 140 -5.09 -10.66 16.15
C ASN A 140 -5.07 -9.19 16.57
N HIS A 141 -3.92 -8.67 16.99
CA HIS A 141 -3.77 -7.29 17.46
C HIS A 141 -2.64 -6.62 16.69
N TRP A 142 -2.94 -5.50 16.01
CA TRP A 142 -1.94 -4.75 15.24
C TRP A 142 -0.77 -4.26 16.10
N ALA A 143 -1.00 -4.05 17.41
CA ALA A 143 0.04 -3.63 18.35
C ALA A 143 1.15 -4.68 18.55
N GLU A 144 0.95 -5.92 18.12
CA GLU A 144 1.96 -6.98 18.17
C GLU A 144 2.99 -6.90 17.04
N LEU A 145 2.74 -6.07 16.02
CA LEU A 145 3.68 -5.90 14.93
C LEU A 145 5.03 -5.38 15.42
N GLY A 146 6.13 -5.91 14.88
CA GLY A 146 7.49 -5.49 15.20
C GLY A 146 8.13 -6.23 16.37
N LYS A 147 7.41 -7.13 17.03
CA LYS A 147 7.94 -7.90 18.17
C LYS A 147 8.70 -9.16 17.75
N SER A 148 8.42 -9.68 16.57
CA SER A 148 9.14 -10.78 15.95
C SER A 148 8.80 -10.82 14.46
N ALA A 149 9.78 -11.20 13.63
CA ALA A 149 9.57 -11.36 12.19
C ALA A 149 8.88 -12.70 11.94
N CYS A 150 7.56 -12.69 11.83
CA CYS A 150 6.78 -13.90 11.55
C CYS A 150 5.72 -13.68 10.48
N ALA A 151 5.85 -12.61 9.72
CA ALA A 151 4.97 -12.29 8.61
C ALA A 151 5.24 -13.23 7.42
N LYS A 152 4.17 -13.66 6.77
CA LYS A 152 4.26 -14.51 5.59
C LYS A 152 3.83 -13.72 4.35
N LEU A 153 4.74 -13.57 3.39
CA LEU A 153 4.40 -13.03 2.10
C LEU A 153 3.59 -14.07 1.31
N ILE A 154 2.34 -13.76 1.00
CA ILE A 154 1.46 -14.64 0.25
C ILE A 154 1.73 -14.52 -1.24
N GLN A 155 1.74 -13.29 -1.75
CA GLN A 155 2.06 -12.99 -3.15
C GLN A 155 2.33 -11.51 -3.34
N VAL A 156 2.93 -11.20 -4.48
CA VAL A 156 3.02 -9.82 -4.97
C VAL A 156 2.16 -9.71 -6.23
N TRP A 157 1.26 -8.73 -6.21
CA TRP A 157 0.43 -8.37 -7.36
C TRP A 157 1.18 -7.33 -8.17
N HIS A 158 1.59 -7.68 -9.39
CA HIS A 158 2.36 -6.77 -10.25
C HIS A 158 1.45 -6.01 -11.21
N ALA A 159 1.78 -4.75 -11.47
CA ALA A 159 1.01 -3.89 -12.36
C ALA A 159 0.92 -4.43 -13.79
N GLY A 160 1.96 -5.13 -14.25
CA GLY A 160 2.02 -5.72 -15.59
C GLY A 160 1.25 -7.02 -15.77
N ASP A 161 0.76 -7.62 -14.69
CA ASP A 161 0.06 -8.91 -14.75
C ASP A 161 -1.32 -8.74 -15.38
N ARG A 162 -1.75 -9.76 -16.13
CA ARG A 162 -3.09 -9.81 -16.69
C ARG A 162 -4.04 -10.56 -15.76
N ASP A 163 -5.31 -10.27 -15.95
CA ASP A 163 -6.39 -10.94 -15.23
C ASP A 163 -6.44 -12.44 -15.53
#